data_26011b4c4c77303a65062fc0c1f4d4d3
#
_entry.id   26011b4c4c77303a65062fc0c1f4d4d3
#
_cell.length_a   1.000
_cell.length_b   1.000
_cell.length_c   1.000
_cell.angle_alpha   90.00
_cell.angle_beta   90.00
_cell.angle_gamma   90.00
#
_symmetry.space_group_name_H-M   'P 1'
#
loop_
_entity.id
_entity.type
_entity.pdbx_description
1 polymer ?
#
loop_
_entity_poly.entity_id
_entity_poly.type
_entity_poly.pdbx_seq_one_letter_code
_entity_poly.pdbx_strand_id
1 'polypeptide(L)'
;GSGNGINMTLNKHQGVRAALCWNAEIAHLARQHNDANVVTLSGRFVELEENKKIVDAFLATKFEGGRHAMRVAKIMKLDAEGGATIGADGNVRRA
;
A
#
# COMPACT_ATOMS: atom_id res chain seq x y z
N GLY A 1 2.40 -10.34 13.34
CA GLY A 1 2.03 -11.51 12.57
C GLY A 1 2.43 -11.41 11.11
N SER A 2 1.52 -11.75 10.22
CA SER A 2 1.79 -11.74 8.77
C SER A 2 1.95 -10.32 8.20
N GLY A 3 1.38 -9.33 8.85
CA GLY A 3 1.32 -7.96 8.36
C GLY A 3 0.01 -7.63 7.65
N ASN A 4 -0.82 -8.61 7.34
CA ASN A 4 -2.08 -8.40 6.60
C ASN A 4 -3.08 -7.55 7.38
N GLY A 5 -3.31 -7.87 8.64
CA GLY A 5 -4.29 -7.15 9.45
C GLY A 5 -3.96 -5.68 9.61
N ILE A 6 -2.73 -5.37 9.95
CA ILE A 6 -2.30 -3.97 10.08
C ILE A 6 -2.35 -3.24 8.75
N ASN A 7 -1.99 -3.91 7.66
CA ASN A 7 -2.03 -3.32 6.32
C ASN A 7 -3.47 -2.96 5.92
N MET A 8 -4.41 -3.90 6.13
CA MET A 8 -5.83 -3.66 5.84
C MET A 8 -6.39 -2.53 6.69
N THR A 9 -6.05 -2.51 7.98
CA THR A 9 -6.49 -1.47 8.91
C THR A 9 -5.98 -0.09 8.49
N LEU A 10 -4.70 0.01 8.15
CA LEU A 10 -4.09 1.27 7.73
C LEU A 10 -4.76 1.82 6.47
N ASN A 11 -5.08 0.95 5.51
CA ASN A 11 -5.71 1.38 4.26
C ASN A 11 -7.19 1.78 4.41
N LYS A 12 -7.78 1.64 5.59
CA LYS A 12 -9.11 2.19 5.89
C LYS A 12 -9.07 3.67 6.26
N HIS A 13 -7.89 4.24 6.45
CA HIS A 13 -7.74 5.64 6.82
C HIS A 13 -7.45 6.50 5.58
N GLN A 14 -8.07 7.66 5.52
CA GLN A 14 -7.87 8.59 4.41
C GLN A 14 -6.40 9.03 4.33
N GLY A 15 -5.90 9.14 3.12
CA GLY A 15 -4.53 9.55 2.85
C GLY A 15 -3.49 8.45 2.99
N VAL A 16 -3.84 7.27 3.50
CA VAL A 16 -2.91 6.15 3.68
C VAL A 16 -2.89 5.26 2.45
N ARG A 17 -1.71 5.04 1.90
CA ARG A 17 -1.43 4.04 0.87
C ARG A 17 -0.39 3.09 1.43
N ALA A 18 -0.84 2.11 2.19
CA ALA A 18 0.02 1.12 2.85
C ALA A 18 0.26 -0.08 1.95
N ALA A 19 1.50 -0.48 1.86
CA ALA A 19 1.93 -1.64 1.10
C ALA A 19 2.57 -2.68 2.01
N LEU A 20 2.05 -3.90 1.99
CA LEU A 20 2.67 -5.03 2.66
C LEU A 20 3.77 -5.58 1.76
N CYS A 21 5.00 -5.51 2.22
CA CYS A 21 6.16 -5.88 1.42
C CYS A 21 6.88 -7.08 2.04
N TRP A 22 7.11 -8.10 1.24
CA TRP A 22 7.80 -9.32 1.65
C TRP A 22 9.24 -9.39 1.15
N ASN A 23 9.65 -8.46 0.29
CA ASN A 23 11.03 -8.33 -0.15
C ASN A 23 11.33 -6.90 -0.59
N ALA A 24 12.60 -6.59 -0.76
CA ALA A 24 13.05 -5.25 -1.09
C ALA A 24 12.56 -4.79 -2.48
N GLU A 25 12.45 -5.69 -3.44
CA GLU A 25 11.96 -5.36 -4.78
C GLU A 25 10.51 -4.86 -4.73
N ILE A 26 9.63 -5.54 -3.99
CA ILE A 26 8.24 -5.13 -3.83
C ILE A 26 8.16 -3.76 -3.14
N ALA A 27 9.01 -3.51 -2.14
CA ALA A 27 9.06 -2.20 -1.47
C ALA A 27 9.45 -1.09 -2.43
N HIS A 28 10.45 -1.35 -3.28
CA HIS A 28 10.87 -0.43 -4.32
C HIS A 28 9.72 -0.10 -5.28
N LEU A 29 9.04 -1.12 -5.77
CA LEU A 29 7.92 -0.94 -6.71
C LEU A 29 6.72 -0.25 -6.05
N ALA A 30 6.44 -0.54 -4.79
CA ALA A 30 5.36 0.13 -4.05
C ALA A 30 5.58 1.65 -3.98
N ARG A 31 6.82 2.07 -3.82
CA ARG A 31 7.18 3.48 -3.86
C ARG A 31 7.16 4.02 -5.28
N GLN A 32 7.90 3.37 -6.17
CA GLN A 32 8.14 3.85 -7.52
C GLN A 32 6.85 3.98 -8.34
N HIS A 33 5.97 2.98 -8.23
CA HIS A 33 4.75 2.91 -9.04
C HIS A 33 3.50 3.39 -8.34
N ASN A 34 3.39 3.18 -7.02
CA ASN A 34 2.13 3.40 -6.31
C ASN A 34 2.18 4.55 -5.30
N ASP A 35 3.34 5.18 -5.16
CA ASP A 35 3.55 6.24 -4.17
C ASP A 35 3.06 5.80 -2.78
N ALA A 36 3.34 4.55 -2.40
CA ALA A 36 2.99 4.07 -1.08
C ALA A 36 3.66 4.94 -0.02
N ASN A 37 2.90 5.38 0.97
CA ASN A 37 3.43 6.23 2.04
C ASN A 37 3.56 5.53 3.38
N VAL A 38 3.13 4.27 3.45
CA VAL A 38 3.32 3.40 4.62
C VAL A 38 3.77 2.04 4.13
N VAL A 39 4.80 1.48 4.74
CA VAL A 39 5.19 0.09 4.52
C VAL A 39 4.80 -0.74 5.73
N THR A 40 4.21 -1.90 5.50
CA THR A 40 3.94 -2.87 6.55
C THR A 40 4.80 -4.10 6.34
N LEU A 41 5.23 -4.70 7.43
CA LEU A 41 6.20 -5.77 7.43
C LEU A 41 5.60 -7.01 8.09
N SER A 42 6.09 -8.19 7.66
CA SER A 42 5.72 -9.44 8.28
C SER A 42 6.83 -9.86 9.25
N GLY A 43 6.56 -9.75 10.56
CA GLY A 43 7.51 -10.23 11.57
C GLY A 43 7.54 -11.75 11.66
N ARG A 44 6.47 -12.42 11.21
CA ARG A 44 6.33 -13.87 11.32
C ARG A 44 6.92 -14.63 10.14
N PHE A 45 6.75 -14.09 8.91
CA PHE A 45 7.08 -14.83 7.69
C PHE A 45 8.31 -14.30 6.96
N VAL A 46 8.86 -13.18 7.40
CA VAL A 46 10.02 -12.55 6.76
C VAL A 46 11.14 -12.39 7.80
N GLU A 47 12.34 -12.82 7.44
CA GLU A 47 13.51 -12.71 8.30
C GLU A 47 13.83 -11.23 8.60
N LEU A 48 14.38 -10.98 9.79
CA LEU A 48 14.71 -9.62 10.24
C LEU A 48 15.62 -8.89 9.25
N GLU A 49 16.63 -9.56 8.72
CA GLU A 49 17.56 -8.93 7.78
C GLU A 49 16.88 -8.53 6.47
N GLU A 50 15.92 -9.33 5.99
CA GLU A 50 15.14 -8.97 4.81
C GLU A 50 14.20 -7.81 5.12
N ASN A 51 13.58 -7.78 6.29
CA ASN A 51 12.74 -6.66 6.73
C ASN A 51 13.54 -5.35 6.77
N LYS A 52 14.79 -5.39 7.21
CA LYS A 52 15.68 -4.22 7.18
C LYS A 52 15.92 -3.73 5.76
N LYS A 53 16.15 -4.65 4.81
CA LYS A 53 16.32 -4.31 3.40
C LYS A 53 15.06 -3.72 2.79
N ILE A 54 13.89 -4.22 3.20
CA ILE A 54 12.60 -3.68 2.78
C ILE A 54 12.46 -2.22 3.20
N VAL A 55 12.75 -1.92 4.47
CA VAL A 55 12.69 -0.55 4.99
C VAL A 55 13.67 0.37 4.25
N ASP A 56 14.90 -0.09 4.05
CA ASP A 56 15.91 0.68 3.33
C ASP A 56 15.47 1.01 1.91
N ALA A 57 14.95 0.01 1.19
CA ALA A 57 14.46 0.21 -0.18
C ALA A 57 13.27 1.18 -0.21
N PHE A 58 12.35 1.05 0.75
CA PHE A 58 11.19 1.91 0.85
C PHE A 58 11.60 3.38 1.07
N LEU A 59 12.52 3.61 1.99
CA LEU A 59 12.97 4.97 2.31
C LEU A 59 13.83 5.59 1.21
N ALA A 60 14.55 4.77 0.44
CA ALA A 60 15.46 5.24 -0.60
C ALA A 60 14.79 5.49 -1.95
N THR A 61 13.56 5.01 -2.15
CA THR A 61 12.90 5.05 -3.46
C THR A 61 11.91 6.20 -3.54
N LYS A 62 11.99 6.97 -4.62
CA LYS A 62 11.07 8.06 -4.93
C LYS A 62 9.96 7.58 -5.84
N PHE A 63 8.81 8.24 -5.77
CA PHE A 63 7.74 8.04 -6.73
C PHE A 63 8.20 8.48 -8.11
N GLU A 64 8.05 7.60 -9.10
CA GLU A 64 8.44 7.88 -10.47
C GLU A 64 7.54 8.90 -11.15
N GLY A 65 6.27 8.93 -10.79
CA GLY A 65 5.29 9.80 -11.43
C GLY A 65 4.93 9.30 -12.85
N GLY A 66 4.94 10.19 -13.83
CA GLY A 66 4.64 9.84 -15.21
C GLY A 66 3.30 9.12 -15.34
N ARG A 67 3.30 7.98 -16.06
CA ARG A 67 2.09 7.18 -16.28
C ARG A 67 1.46 6.64 -14.99
N HIS A 68 2.24 6.53 -13.92
CA HIS A 68 1.73 6.03 -12.64
C HIS A 68 0.92 7.09 -11.88
N ALA A 69 1.16 8.36 -12.14
CA ALA A 69 0.50 9.46 -11.43
C ALA A 69 -1.02 9.41 -11.60
N MET A 70 -1.51 9.12 -12.81
CA MET A 70 -2.95 9.01 -13.07
C MET A 70 -3.59 7.86 -12.30
N ARG A 71 -2.88 6.75 -12.18
CA ARG A 71 -3.38 5.57 -11.44
C ARG A 71 -3.46 5.86 -9.95
N VAL A 72 -2.44 6.51 -9.40
CA VAL A 72 -2.44 6.91 -7.98
C VAL A 72 -3.54 7.95 -7.75
N ALA A 73 -3.74 8.89 -8.65
CA ALA A 73 -4.81 9.88 -8.55
C ALA A 73 -6.19 9.23 -8.49
N LYS A 74 -6.42 8.13 -9.21
CA LYS A 74 -7.68 7.39 -9.14
C LYS A 74 -7.90 6.77 -7.76
N ILE A 75 -6.84 6.22 -7.17
CA ILE A 75 -6.89 5.69 -5.79
C ILE A 75 -7.26 6.82 -4.82
N MET A 76 -6.62 7.96 -4.96
CA MET A 76 -6.84 9.09 -4.06
C MET A 76 -8.20 9.75 -4.25
N LYS A 77 -8.73 9.73 -5.47
CA LYS A 77 -10.09 10.19 -5.73
C LYS A 77 -11.11 9.30 -5.01
N LEU A 78 -10.95 8.00 -5.11
CA LEU A 78 -11.80 7.04 -4.41
C LEU A 78 -11.71 7.23 -2.90
N ASP A 79 -10.52 7.46 -2.39
CA ASP A 79 -10.26 7.72 -0.99
C ASP A 79 -11.00 8.99 -0.52
N ALA A 80 -10.91 10.07 -1.26
CA ALA A 80 -11.57 11.33 -0.94
C ALA A 80 -13.09 11.23 -0.96
N GLU A 81 -13.63 10.33 -1.78
CA GLU A 81 -15.07 10.08 -1.89
C GLU A 81 -15.61 9.12 -0.79
N GLY A 82 -14.75 8.64 0.10
CA GLY A 82 -15.13 7.67 1.13
C GLY A 82 -15.17 6.22 0.66
N GLY A 83 -14.63 5.96 -0.54
CA GLY A 83 -14.56 4.62 -1.09
C GLY A 83 -15.87 4.17 -1.73
N ALA A 84 -16.04 2.85 -1.77
CA ALA A 84 -17.25 2.18 -2.23
C ALA A 84 -17.63 1.07 -1.26
N THR A 85 -18.90 0.71 -1.22
CA THR A 85 -19.39 -0.37 -0.36
C THR A 85 -19.61 -1.63 -1.18
N ILE A 86 -19.12 -2.75 -0.68
CA ILE A 86 -19.40 -4.06 -1.24
C ILE A 86 -20.54 -4.66 -0.42
N GLY A 87 -21.69 -4.86 -1.03
CA GLY A 87 -22.84 -5.45 -0.38
C GLY A 87 -22.69 -6.95 -0.17
N ALA A 88 -23.59 -7.54 0.61
CA ALA A 88 -23.64 -8.99 0.85
C ALA A 88 -23.84 -9.79 -0.45
N ASP A 89 -24.46 -9.17 -1.46
CA ASP A 89 -24.64 -9.73 -2.79
C ASP A 89 -23.40 -9.64 -3.68
N GLY A 90 -22.31 -9.06 -3.18
CA GLY A 90 -21.06 -8.86 -3.93
C GLY A 90 -21.07 -7.66 -4.85
N ASN A 91 -22.16 -6.91 -4.93
CA ASN A 91 -22.24 -5.72 -5.77
C ASN A 91 -21.59 -4.51 -5.10
N VAL A 92 -20.92 -3.70 -5.91
CA VAL A 92 -20.24 -2.49 -5.46
C VAL A 92 -21.25 -1.34 -5.43
N ARG A 93 -21.25 -0.60 -4.32
CA ARG A 93 -22.05 0.62 -4.16
C ARG A 93 -21.12 1.77 -3.79
N ARG A 94 -21.25 2.87 -4.48
CA ARG A 94 -20.48 4.08 -4.15
C ARG A 94 -21.22 4.92 -3.12
N ALA A 95 -20.42 5.53 -2.27
CA ALA A 95 -20.92 6.43 -1.24
C ALA A 95 -21.60 7.68 -1.84
#